data_a56f1eea27d59f5b3b34e1a96771569e
#
_entry.id   a56f1eea27d59f5b3b34e1a96771569e
#
_cell.length_a   1.000
_cell.length_b   1.000
_cell.length_c   1.000
_cell.angle_alpha   90.00
_cell.angle_beta   90.00
_cell.angle_gamma   90.00
#
_symmetry.space_group_name_H-M   'P 1'
#
loop_
_entity.id
_entity.type
_entity.pdbx_description
1 polymer ?
#
loop_
_entity_poly.entity_id
_entity_poly.type
_entity_poly.pdbx_seq_one_letter_code
_entity_poly.pdbx_strand_id
1 'polypeptide(L)'
;MAECESFKTKEVTITKEIIDGSMETIRNLYLADDIPWVIGYSGGKDSTAALQLVWLSLATLPAEKLKKTVHIINTNTLVESPVVSRWADNSLKKMDETAQTQGLPFVTHRLTPKMNETFWVNLLGKGYPFPRKRFRWCTDRLKIRPVNDFVKECIA
;
A
#
# COMPACT_ATOMS: atom_id res chain seq x y z
N MET A 1 -8.45 20.04 38.88
CA MET A 1 -7.56 18.94 38.51
C MET A 1 -8.43 17.91 37.82
N ALA A 2 -8.33 17.84 36.52
CA ALA A 2 -9.07 16.87 35.70
C ALA A 2 -8.21 15.61 35.58
N GLU A 3 -8.72 14.50 36.10
CA GLU A 3 -8.10 13.19 35.98
C GLU A 3 -8.05 12.77 34.51
N CYS A 4 -6.83 12.55 34.02
CA CYS A 4 -6.57 11.99 32.72
C CYS A 4 -6.91 10.49 32.81
N GLU A 5 -8.10 10.09 32.37
CA GLU A 5 -8.46 8.68 32.22
C GLU A 5 -7.48 8.04 31.23
N SER A 6 -6.64 7.14 31.76
CA SER A 6 -5.75 6.31 30.97
C SER A 6 -6.58 5.36 30.13
N PHE A 7 -6.64 5.60 28.82
CA PHE A 7 -7.10 4.62 27.85
C PHE A 7 -6.25 3.36 27.97
N LYS A 8 -6.71 2.38 28.73
CA LYS A 8 -6.19 1.01 28.70
C LYS A 8 -6.55 0.43 27.33
N THR A 9 -5.61 0.44 26.41
CA THR A 9 -5.67 -0.36 25.18
C THR A 9 -5.78 -1.82 25.62
N LYS A 10 -6.95 -2.44 25.42
CA LYS A 10 -7.08 -3.90 25.54
C LYS A 10 -6.08 -4.50 24.55
N GLU A 11 -5.12 -5.27 25.05
CA GLU A 11 -4.27 -6.09 24.20
C GLU A 11 -5.18 -7.08 23.47
N VAL A 12 -5.44 -6.80 22.20
CA VAL A 12 -6.16 -7.74 21.34
C VAL A 12 -5.16 -8.78 20.87
N THR A 13 -5.21 -9.96 21.49
CA THR A 13 -4.42 -11.10 21.04
C THR A 13 -4.99 -11.56 19.70
N ILE A 14 -4.16 -11.56 18.66
CA ILE A 14 -4.54 -12.05 17.34
C ILE A 14 -4.71 -13.57 17.42
N THR A 15 -5.96 -14.04 17.32
CA THR A 15 -6.29 -15.47 17.29
C THR A 15 -6.49 -15.94 15.86
N LYS A 16 -6.46 -17.26 15.65
CA LYS A 16 -6.70 -17.85 14.35
C LYS A 16 -8.11 -17.49 13.83
N GLU A 17 -9.10 -17.47 14.72
CA GLU A 17 -10.48 -17.10 14.35
C GLU A 17 -10.58 -15.68 13.80
N ILE A 18 -9.82 -14.73 14.36
CA ILE A 18 -9.77 -13.34 13.86
C ILE A 18 -9.16 -13.30 12.46
N ILE A 19 -8.10 -14.07 12.21
CA ILE A 19 -7.46 -14.16 10.89
C ILE A 19 -8.44 -14.78 9.89
N ASP A 20 -9.05 -15.91 10.21
CA ASP A 20 -9.97 -16.63 9.34
C ASP A 20 -11.22 -15.78 9.01
N GLY A 21 -11.78 -15.08 10.00
CA GLY A 21 -12.90 -14.14 9.80
C GLY A 21 -12.51 -12.93 8.93
N SER A 22 -11.28 -12.42 9.08
CA SER A 22 -10.77 -11.35 8.24
C SER A 22 -10.59 -11.83 6.78
N MET A 23 -10.06 -13.02 6.58
CA MET A 23 -9.90 -13.61 5.25
C MET A 23 -11.25 -13.87 4.57
N GLU A 24 -12.25 -14.30 5.31
CA GLU A 24 -13.63 -14.48 4.80
C GLU A 24 -14.23 -13.14 4.36
N THR A 25 -14.08 -12.11 5.19
CA THR A 25 -14.53 -10.75 4.85
C THR A 25 -13.86 -10.23 3.58
N ILE A 26 -12.56 -10.43 3.43
CA ILE A 26 -11.79 -10.04 2.23
C ILE A 26 -12.32 -10.77 1.00
N ARG A 27 -12.56 -12.09 1.07
CA ARG A 27 -13.13 -12.86 -0.05
C ARG A 27 -14.51 -12.36 -0.46
N ASN A 28 -15.38 -12.10 0.52
CA ASN A 28 -16.73 -11.60 0.26
C ASN A 28 -16.70 -10.22 -0.41
N LEU A 29 -15.85 -9.32 0.06
CA LEU A 29 -15.64 -8.00 -0.54
C LEU A 29 -15.05 -8.10 -1.95
N TYR A 30 -14.10 -9.00 -2.16
CA TYR A 30 -13.51 -9.20 -3.49
C TYR A 30 -14.55 -9.68 -4.51
N LEU A 31 -15.50 -10.50 -4.10
CA LEU A 31 -16.54 -11.06 -4.97
C LEU A 31 -17.78 -10.16 -5.09
N ALA A 32 -17.88 -9.08 -4.32
CA ALA A 32 -19.06 -8.22 -4.29
C ALA A 32 -19.24 -7.35 -5.54
N ASP A 33 -18.15 -7.01 -6.22
CA ASP A 33 -18.13 -6.14 -7.41
C ASP A 33 -16.98 -6.52 -8.35
N ASP A 34 -16.88 -5.84 -9.50
CA ASP A 34 -15.82 -6.03 -10.49
C ASP A 34 -14.79 -4.87 -10.48
N ILE A 35 -14.84 -3.97 -9.48
CA ILE A 35 -13.95 -2.82 -9.38
C ILE A 35 -12.54 -3.28 -9.00
N PRO A 36 -11.47 -2.89 -9.74
CA PRO A 36 -10.09 -3.23 -9.41
C PRO A 36 -9.71 -2.73 -8.02
N TRP A 37 -8.91 -3.50 -7.32
CA TRP A 37 -8.41 -3.11 -6.00
C TRP A 37 -7.05 -2.44 -6.08
N VAL A 38 -6.82 -1.50 -5.17
CA VAL A 38 -5.54 -0.81 -5.01
C VAL A 38 -5.07 -0.98 -3.57
N ILE A 39 -3.89 -1.57 -3.39
CA ILE A 39 -3.27 -1.82 -2.09
C ILE A 39 -1.97 -1.05 -1.98
N GLY A 40 -1.86 -0.17 -0.98
CA GLY A 40 -0.62 0.55 -0.68
C GLY A 40 0.37 -0.35 0.06
N TYR A 41 1.55 -0.55 -0.51
CA TYR A 41 2.64 -1.31 0.08
C TYR A 41 3.84 -0.41 0.38
N SER A 42 4.11 -0.16 1.66
CA SER A 42 5.27 0.65 2.10
C SER A 42 6.50 -0.21 2.48
N GLY A 43 6.34 -1.53 2.53
CA GLY A 43 7.36 -2.44 3.05
C GLY A 43 7.45 -2.48 4.58
N GLY A 44 6.61 -1.73 5.30
CA GLY A 44 6.48 -1.80 6.75
C GLY A 44 5.65 -3.02 7.19
N LYS A 45 5.76 -3.39 8.46
CA LYS A 45 5.08 -4.56 9.04
C LYS A 45 3.57 -4.57 8.79
N ASP A 46 2.91 -3.42 8.95
CA ASP A 46 1.45 -3.31 8.88
C ASP A 46 0.95 -3.47 7.42
N SER A 47 1.59 -2.80 6.47
CA SER A 47 1.26 -2.95 5.04
C SER A 47 1.58 -4.34 4.51
N THR A 48 2.63 -4.97 5.03
CA THR A 48 2.98 -6.35 4.68
C THR A 48 1.94 -7.33 5.22
N ALA A 49 1.53 -7.19 6.48
CA ALA A 49 0.49 -8.03 7.07
C ALA A 49 -0.85 -7.91 6.34
N ALA A 50 -1.27 -6.67 6.02
CA ALA A 50 -2.50 -6.43 5.26
C ALA A 50 -2.44 -7.06 3.87
N LEU A 51 -1.35 -6.86 3.13
CA LEU A 51 -1.15 -7.47 1.82
C LEU A 51 -1.13 -9.00 1.90
N GLN A 52 -0.48 -9.56 2.91
CA GLN A 52 -0.43 -11.01 3.11
C GLN A 52 -1.81 -11.61 3.38
N LEU A 53 -2.66 -10.94 4.17
CA LEU A 53 -4.03 -11.38 4.38
C LEU A 53 -4.84 -11.39 3.08
N VAL A 54 -4.73 -10.35 2.26
CA VAL A 54 -5.38 -10.31 0.95
C VAL A 54 -4.84 -11.42 0.05
N TRP A 55 -3.52 -11.59 -0.01
CA TRP A 55 -2.88 -12.61 -0.82
C TRP A 55 -3.39 -14.02 -0.47
N LEU A 56 -3.31 -14.38 0.80
CA LEU A 56 -3.77 -15.67 1.29
C LEU A 56 -5.28 -15.87 1.07
N SER A 57 -6.08 -14.83 1.23
CA SER A 57 -7.53 -14.88 0.99
C SER A 57 -7.83 -15.19 -0.48
N LEU A 58 -7.15 -14.55 -1.42
CA LEU A 58 -7.38 -14.78 -2.85
C LEU A 58 -6.78 -16.09 -3.34
N ALA A 59 -5.68 -16.54 -2.76
CA ALA A 59 -5.07 -17.84 -3.09
C ALA A 59 -5.96 -19.04 -2.76
N THR A 60 -6.97 -18.88 -1.90
CA THR A 60 -7.96 -19.91 -1.61
C THR A 60 -9.14 -19.94 -2.59
N LEU A 61 -9.27 -18.91 -3.44
CA LEU A 61 -10.35 -18.83 -4.42
C LEU A 61 -9.99 -19.60 -5.70
N PRO A 62 -10.98 -20.23 -6.35
CA PRO A 62 -10.76 -20.86 -7.66
C PRO A 62 -10.47 -19.79 -8.71
N ALA A 63 -9.60 -20.14 -9.68
CA ALA A 63 -9.14 -19.21 -10.73
C ALA A 63 -10.28 -18.53 -11.51
N GLU A 64 -11.40 -19.21 -11.69
CA GLU A 64 -12.59 -18.68 -12.37
C GLU A 64 -13.21 -17.46 -11.66
N LYS A 65 -12.98 -17.31 -10.36
CA LYS A 65 -13.47 -16.20 -9.53
C LYS A 65 -12.47 -15.04 -9.43
N LEU A 66 -11.22 -15.22 -9.87
CA LEU A 66 -10.17 -14.21 -9.83
C LEU A 66 -10.23 -13.28 -11.06
N LYS A 67 -11.34 -12.55 -11.23
CA LYS A 67 -11.60 -11.74 -12.42
C LYS A 67 -11.00 -10.34 -12.38
N LYS A 68 -10.99 -9.69 -11.21
CA LYS A 68 -10.52 -8.32 -11.09
C LYS A 68 -9.07 -8.23 -10.65
N THR A 69 -8.36 -7.28 -11.24
CA THR A 69 -6.95 -7.02 -10.93
C THR A 69 -6.80 -6.38 -9.56
N VAL A 70 -5.76 -6.78 -8.84
CA VAL A 70 -5.33 -6.17 -7.57
C VAL A 70 -4.00 -5.47 -7.80
N HIS A 71 -4.01 -4.15 -7.79
CA HIS A 71 -2.83 -3.32 -7.98
C HIS A 71 -2.11 -3.10 -6.65
N ILE A 72 -0.87 -3.55 -6.53
CA ILE A 72 0.00 -3.29 -5.38
C ILE A 72 0.86 -2.08 -5.71
N ILE A 73 0.68 -0.99 -4.98
CA ILE A 73 1.37 0.27 -5.21
C ILE A 73 2.42 0.53 -4.15
N ASN A 74 3.64 0.76 -4.60
CA ASN A 74 4.70 1.31 -3.75
C ASN A 74 5.16 2.66 -4.33
N THR A 75 5.30 3.68 -3.48
CA THR A 75 5.75 5.00 -3.91
C THR A 75 7.20 5.23 -3.51
N ASN A 76 8.06 5.42 -4.49
CA ASN A 76 9.44 5.88 -4.29
C ASN A 76 9.48 7.40 -4.22
N THR A 77 9.77 7.95 -3.07
CA THR A 77 9.83 9.41 -2.86
C THR A 77 11.07 10.07 -3.43
N LEU A 78 12.03 9.28 -3.95
CA LEU A 78 13.34 9.72 -4.46
C LEU A 78 14.26 10.37 -3.41
N VAL A 79 13.94 10.19 -2.12
CA VAL A 79 14.76 10.65 -0.97
C VAL A 79 14.99 9.54 0.04
N GLU A 80 14.62 8.34 -0.30
CA GLU A 80 14.84 7.16 0.52
C GLU A 80 16.28 6.67 0.41
N SER A 81 16.75 5.96 1.44
CA SER A 81 18.05 5.29 1.36
C SER A 81 18.10 4.32 0.18
N PRO A 82 19.21 4.29 -0.60
CA PRO A 82 19.36 3.36 -1.71
C PRO A 82 19.16 1.88 -1.32
N VAL A 83 19.50 1.53 -0.08
CA VAL A 83 19.29 0.16 0.46
C VAL A 83 17.79 -0.14 0.57
N VAL A 84 17.01 0.78 1.13
CA VAL A 84 15.56 0.63 1.28
C VAL A 84 14.87 0.61 -0.08
N SER A 85 15.29 1.49 -0.99
CA SER A 85 14.76 1.52 -2.36
C SER A 85 14.99 0.19 -3.07
N ARG A 86 16.21 -0.34 -3.06
CA ARG A 86 16.56 -1.62 -3.68
C ARG A 86 15.80 -2.79 -3.06
N TRP A 87 15.64 -2.77 -1.74
CA TRP A 87 14.86 -3.79 -1.05
C TRP A 87 13.38 -3.78 -1.49
N ALA A 88 12.78 -2.60 -1.62
CA ALA A 88 11.42 -2.46 -2.10
C ALA A 88 11.28 -2.95 -3.55
N ASP A 89 12.21 -2.59 -4.45
CA ASP A 89 12.22 -3.05 -5.83
C ASP A 89 12.31 -4.57 -5.93
N ASN A 90 13.20 -5.20 -5.16
CA ASN A 90 13.33 -6.65 -5.11
C ASN A 90 12.08 -7.32 -4.54
N SER A 91 11.44 -6.72 -3.54
CA SER A 91 10.20 -7.24 -2.96
C SER A 91 9.05 -7.22 -3.96
N LEU A 92 8.87 -6.11 -4.70
CA LEU A 92 7.85 -5.99 -5.74
C LEU A 92 8.08 -7.02 -6.86
N LYS A 93 9.32 -7.13 -7.35
CA LYS A 93 9.67 -8.11 -8.38
C LYS A 93 9.34 -9.54 -7.94
N LYS A 94 9.68 -9.90 -6.69
CA LYS A 94 9.37 -11.23 -6.15
C LYS A 94 7.86 -11.45 -6.01
N MET A 95 7.09 -10.42 -5.69
CA MET A 95 5.63 -10.50 -5.65
C MET A 95 5.04 -10.76 -7.03
N ASP A 96 5.51 -10.06 -8.08
CA ASP A 96 5.06 -10.30 -9.46
C ASP A 96 5.38 -11.72 -9.92
N GLU A 97 6.61 -12.19 -9.72
CA GLU A 97 7.03 -13.56 -10.06
C GLU A 97 6.17 -14.61 -9.35
N THR A 98 5.87 -14.38 -8.06
CA THR A 98 5.05 -15.29 -7.27
C THR A 98 3.59 -15.26 -7.70
N ALA A 99 3.04 -14.08 -7.99
CA ALA A 99 1.66 -13.92 -8.48
C ALA A 99 1.45 -14.66 -9.79
N GLN A 100 2.39 -14.51 -10.73
CA GLN A 100 2.38 -15.24 -12.02
C GLN A 100 2.44 -16.76 -11.83
N THR A 101 3.32 -17.22 -10.95
CA THR A 101 3.48 -18.66 -10.67
C THR A 101 2.22 -19.26 -10.03
N GLN A 102 1.53 -18.50 -9.19
CA GLN A 102 0.31 -18.93 -8.49
C GLN A 102 -0.98 -18.64 -9.27
N GLY A 103 -0.90 -17.96 -10.42
CA GLY A 103 -2.07 -17.55 -11.20
C GLY A 103 -2.97 -16.54 -10.48
N LEU A 104 -2.37 -15.70 -9.63
CA LEU A 104 -3.11 -14.67 -8.87
C LEU A 104 -3.13 -13.34 -9.61
N PRO A 105 -4.22 -12.54 -9.49
CA PRO A 105 -4.44 -11.31 -10.25
C PRO A 105 -3.72 -10.10 -9.66
N PHE A 106 -2.53 -10.27 -9.09
CA PHE A 106 -1.74 -9.17 -8.54
C PHE A 106 -0.80 -8.59 -9.58
N VAL A 107 -0.73 -7.25 -9.62
CA VAL A 107 0.20 -6.49 -10.45
C VAL A 107 0.85 -5.42 -9.59
N THR A 108 2.18 -5.36 -9.59
CA THR A 108 2.90 -4.37 -8.78
C THR A 108 3.24 -3.11 -9.56
N HIS A 109 3.23 -1.98 -8.87
CA HIS A 109 3.55 -0.68 -9.46
C HIS A 109 4.51 0.09 -8.53
N ARG A 110 5.59 0.60 -9.13
CA ARG A 110 6.53 1.49 -8.47
C ARG A 110 6.30 2.92 -8.95
N LEU A 111 5.59 3.72 -8.15
CA LEU A 111 5.25 5.10 -8.50
C LEU A 111 6.36 6.06 -8.05
N THR A 112 6.54 7.13 -8.80
CA THR A 112 7.44 8.24 -8.48
C THR A 112 6.71 9.57 -8.64
N PRO A 113 7.08 10.61 -7.87
CA PRO A 113 6.54 11.95 -8.08
C PRO A 113 6.99 12.50 -9.44
N LYS A 114 6.18 13.38 -10.03
CA LYS A 114 6.55 14.12 -11.24
C LYS A 114 7.85 14.90 -10.99
N MET A 115 8.67 15.08 -12.02
CA MET A 115 9.99 15.73 -11.92
C MET A 115 9.91 17.10 -11.22
N ASN A 116 8.91 17.90 -11.56
CA ASN A 116 8.70 19.24 -10.97
C ASN A 116 8.09 19.20 -9.55
N GLU A 117 7.77 18.03 -9.00
CA GLU A 117 7.19 17.83 -7.67
C GLU A 117 8.09 16.98 -6.76
N THR A 118 9.31 16.67 -7.18
CA THR A 118 10.29 15.97 -6.35
C THR A 118 10.63 16.77 -5.10
N PHE A 119 11.15 16.09 -4.07
CA PHE A 119 11.50 16.72 -2.79
C PHE A 119 12.46 17.90 -2.98
N TRP A 120 13.54 17.69 -3.72
CA TRP A 120 14.58 18.70 -3.91
C TRP A 120 14.11 19.89 -4.76
N VAL A 121 13.28 19.66 -5.77
CA VAL A 121 12.70 20.74 -6.57
C VAL A 121 11.75 21.60 -5.72
N ASN A 122 10.95 21.01 -4.86
CA ASN A 122 10.08 21.79 -3.97
C ASN A 122 10.90 22.54 -2.91
N LEU A 123 11.88 21.89 -2.29
CA LEU A 123 12.67 22.49 -1.21
C LEU A 123 13.60 23.60 -1.73
N LEU A 124 14.42 23.29 -2.73
CA LEU A 124 15.45 24.21 -3.24
C LEU A 124 14.95 25.09 -4.39
N GLY A 125 14.21 24.51 -5.32
CA GLY A 125 13.75 25.23 -6.51
C GLY A 125 12.56 26.14 -6.25
N LYS A 126 11.58 25.69 -5.42
CA LYS A 126 10.37 26.47 -5.11
C LYS A 126 10.40 27.15 -3.74
N GLY A 127 11.47 26.98 -2.97
CA GLY A 127 11.63 27.62 -1.66
C GLY A 127 10.65 27.15 -0.58
N TYR A 128 10.15 25.90 -0.66
CA TYR A 128 9.28 25.39 0.38
C TYR A 128 10.04 25.22 1.69
N PRO A 129 9.41 25.56 2.84
CA PRO A 129 10.02 25.32 4.13
C PRO A 129 10.23 23.83 4.35
N PHE A 130 11.27 23.48 5.12
CA PHE A 130 11.51 22.07 5.47
C PHE A 130 10.27 21.44 6.11
N PRO A 131 9.90 20.20 5.77
CA PRO A 131 8.72 19.54 6.30
C PRO A 131 8.73 19.50 7.84
N ARG A 132 7.58 19.84 8.46
CA ARG A 132 7.39 19.83 9.91
C ARG A 132 6.16 19.00 10.25
N LYS A 133 6.02 18.64 11.52
CA LYS A 133 4.91 17.79 12.02
C LYS A 133 3.51 18.31 11.59
N ARG A 134 3.31 19.61 11.49
CA ARG A 134 2.05 20.24 11.05
C ARG A 134 2.05 20.71 9.59
N PHE A 135 3.17 20.59 8.89
CA PHE A 135 3.30 21.03 7.49
C PHE A 135 4.01 19.95 6.68
N ARG A 136 3.23 18.97 6.22
CA ARG A 136 3.69 17.75 5.54
C ARG A 136 3.43 17.78 4.04
N TRP A 137 3.86 18.82 3.36
CA TRP A 137 3.72 18.90 1.91
C TRP A 137 4.37 17.72 1.17
N CYS A 138 5.41 17.13 1.77
CA CYS A 138 6.08 15.95 1.22
C CYS A 138 5.12 14.74 1.12
N THR A 139 4.22 14.54 2.09
CA THR A 139 3.24 13.45 2.03
C THR A 139 2.28 13.62 0.86
N ASP A 140 1.73 14.83 0.68
CA ASP A 140 0.83 15.13 -0.43
C ASP A 140 1.52 14.93 -1.78
N ARG A 141 2.66 15.62 -2.01
CA ARG A 141 3.31 15.67 -3.31
C ARG A 141 4.04 14.41 -3.70
N LEU A 142 4.68 13.74 -2.72
CA LEU A 142 5.54 12.59 -3.02
C LEU A 142 4.81 11.25 -2.92
N LYS A 143 3.67 11.20 -2.20
CA LYS A 143 2.93 9.93 -1.99
C LYS A 143 1.50 10.00 -2.52
N ILE A 144 0.70 10.97 -2.06
CA ILE A 144 -0.73 11.00 -2.37
C ILE A 144 -0.97 11.32 -3.85
N ARG A 145 -0.31 12.34 -4.40
CA ARG A 145 -0.52 12.74 -5.81
C ARG A 145 -0.14 11.64 -6.81
N PRO A 146 1.04 11.00 -6.72
CA PRO A 146 1.36 9.89 -7.62
C PRO A 146 0.33 8.76 -7.58
N VAL A 147 -0.18 8.44 -6.39
CA VAL A 147 -1.22 7.41 -6.24
C VAL A 147 -2.53 7.87 -6.86
N ASN A 148 -2.96 9.10 -6.62
CA ASN A 148 -4.19 9.63 -7.20
C ASN A 148 -4.12 9.73 -8.74
N ASP A 149 -2.98 10.12 -9.28
CA ASP A 149 -2.76 10.15 -10.73
C ASP A 149 -2.87 8.72 -11.30
N PHE A 150 -2.20 7.75 -10.68
CA PHE A 150 -2.30 6.35 -11.07
C PHE A 150 -3.73 5.81 -11.03
N VAL A 151 -4.46 6.06 -9.93
CA VAL A 151 -5.86 5.60 -9.79
C VAL A 151 -6.75 6.18 -10.88
N LYS A 152 -6.57 7.46 -11.22
CA LYS A 152 -7.33 8.10 -12.32
C LYS A 152 -7.01 7.51 -13.69
N GLU A 153 -5.75 7.14 -13.93
CA GLU A 153 -5.32 6.56 -15.21
C GLU A 153 -5.74 5.10 -15.37
N CYS A 154 -5.78 4.32 -14.29
CA CYS A 154 -6.06 2.88 -14.33
C CYS A 154 -7.54 2.51 -14.08
N ILE A 155 -8.32 3.39 -13.45
CA ILE A 155 -9.68 3.08 -12.98
C ILE A 155 -10.73 4.02 -13.62
N ALA A 156 -10.31 5.10 -14.24
CA ALA A 156 -11.19 6.01 -14.98
C ALA A 156 -11.34 5.56 -16.42
#